data_8150ab5f70c492d2b5bc78ec65eaeaf5
#
_entry.id   8150ab5f70c492d2b5bc78ec65eaeaf5
#
_cell.length_a   1.000
_cell.length_b   1.000
_cell.length_c   1.000
_cell.angle_alpha   90.00
_cell.angle_beta   90.00
_cell.angle_gamma   90.00
#
_symmetry.space_group_name_H-M   'P 1'
#
loop_
_entity.id
_entity.type
_entity.pdbx_description
1 polymer ?
#
loop_
_entity_poly.entity_id
_entity_poly.type
_entity_poly.pdbx_seq_one_letter_code
_entity_poly.pdbx_strand_id
1 'polypeptide(L)'
;MSVLLCCQALSLSLFAQQQKVDTAHIYSIPEIIVSDPYQTREVRSASPLQVFNKEELKNLQALQVSDAVKHFAGVTVKDYGGIGGLKTVSIRSLGAQHTAVSYDGITVSDCQTGQVDIGRFSLNNVDRLSLNNGQSDNIFQPARFFASAGILNIQTLTPHFKEDKPTNIAAEFKTGSWGLVNPSLFLEQQLNKKWSMTANGEWMSSDGHYPFTLRYGNDADVQVSKEKRRNTDVENLRTEISAFANLSDKEQWRLKAYYYQSSRGLPNATTLYYDFSRQNLRDKNTFIQSQYKKEFSRKWVFQTSAKWNWSYQNYQDPDALTSVGGTDNSYYQQEYYLSAS
;
A
#
# COMPACT_ATOMS: atom_id res chain seq x y z
N MET A 1 -28.56 1.95 -64.91
CA MET A 1 -28.77 3.30 -64.37
C MET A 1 -28.49 3.27 -62.84
N SER A 2 -27.33 2.75 -62.41
CA SER A 2 -26.98 2.60 -60.99
C SER A 2 -25.47 2.82 -60.69
N VAL A 3 -24.71 3.44 -61.59
CA VAL A 3 -23.27 3.69 -61.42
C VAL A 3 -22.93 5.20 -61.32
N LEU A 4 -23.90 6.08 -61.48
CA LEU A 4 -23.71 7.53 -61.49
C LEU A 4 -23.98 8.24 -60.16
N LEU A 5 -24.34 7.50 -59.09
CA LEU A 5 -24.67 8.11 -57.79
C LEU A 5 -23.56 7.98 -56.74
N CYS A 6 -22.46 7.30 -57.05
CA CYS A 6 -21.33 7.09 -56.11
C CYS A 6 -20.17 8.06 -56.27
N CYS A 7 -20.14 8.91 -57.29
CA CYS A 7 -19.02 9.85 -57.53
C CYS A 7 -19.29 11.30 -57.06
N GLN A 8 -20.42 11.61 -56.42
CA GLN A 8 -20.69 12.98 -55.96
C GLN A 8 -20.53 13.18 -54.43
N ALA A 9 -20.09 12.17 -53.70
CA ALA A 9 -19.86 12.30 -52.25
C ALA A 9 -18.38 12.53 -51.83
N LEU A 10 -17.49 12.77 -52.81
CA LEU A 10 -16.03 12.90 -52.54
C LEU A 10 -15.43 14.28 -52.89
N SER A 11 -16.29 15.30 -52.97
CA SER A 11 -15.79 16.69 -53.08
C SER A 11 -16.15 17.50 -51.81
N LEU A 12 -15.85 16.98 -50.63
CA LEU A 12 -15.76 17.81 -49.45
C LEU A 12 -14.38 18.47 -49.46
N SER A 13 -14.38 19.70 -49.88
CA SER A 13 -13.29 20.67 -49.94
C SER A 13 -12.48 20.65 -48.64
N LEU A 14 -11.19 20.28 -48.75
CA LEU A 14 -10.16 20.65 -47.80
C LEU A 14 -10.01 22.17 -47.78
N PHE A 15 -10.79 22.86 -46.96
CA PHE A 15 -10.39 24.18 -46.47
C PHE A 15 -9.31 23.99 -45.43
N ALA A 16 -8.08 23.99 -45.87
CA ALA A 16 -6.93 24.25 -45.00
C ALA A 16 -7.11 25.67 -44.46
N GLN A 17 -7.58 25.80 -43.23
CA GLN A 17 -7.48 27.04 -42.49
C GLN A 17 -5.99 27.30 -42.29
N GLN A 18 -5.41 28.22 -43.06
CA GLN A 18 -4.15 28.87 -42.72
C GLN A 18 -4.38 29.68 -41.44
N GLN A 19 -4.10 29.06 -40.31
CA GLN A 19 -3.98 29.76 -39.04
C GLN A 19 -2.74 30.63 -39.14
N LYS A 20 -2.96 31.95 -39.26
CA LYS A 20 -1.87 32.93 -39.17
C LYS A 20 -1.29 32.77 -37.78
N VAL A 21 -0.12 32.13 -37.70
CA VAL A 21 0.65 32.08 -36.47
C VAL A 21 1.17 33.49 -36.22
N ASP A 22 0.57 34.19 -35.28
CA ASP A 22 1.04 35.49 -34.83
C ASP A 22 2.30 35.28 -33.99
N THR A 23 3.46 35.40 -34.63
CA THR A 23 4.79 35.17 -34.02
C THR A 23 5.26 36.34 -33.15
N ALA A 24 4.40 37.31 -32.86
CA ALA A 24 4.81 38.55 -32.16
C ALA A 24 4.50 38.58 -30.68
N HIS A 25 3.79 37.58 -30.12
CA HIS A 25 3.56 37.49 -28.66
C HIS A 25 4.52 36.50 -28.01
N ILE A 26 5.68 36.99 -27.59
CA ILE A 26 6.55 36.32 -26.64
C ILE A 26 5.79 36.33 -25.29
N TYR A 27 5.05 35.28 -25.00
CA TYR A 27 4.56 35.02 -23.64
C TYR A 27 5.77 34.65 -22.79
N SER A 28 6.28 35.57 -21.98
CA SER A 28 7.17 35.20 -20.89
C SER A 28 6.32 34.42 -19.88
N ILE A 29 6.40 33.10 -19.92
CA ILE A 29 5.87 32.25 -18.87
C ILE A 29 6.72 32.57 -17.64
N PRO A 30 6.14 33.11 -16.55
CA PRO A 30 6.90 33.29 -15.33
C PRO A 30 7.43 31.93 -14.91
N GLU A 31 8.71 31.87 -14.60
CA GLU A 31 9.35 30.66 -14.09
C GLU A 31 8.59 30.22 -12.84
N ILE A 32 7.77 29.18 -12.99
CA ILE A 32 7.11 28.56 -11.84
C ILE A 32 8.19 27.71 -11.17
N ILE A 33 8.83 28.27 -10.17
CA ILE A 33 9.67 27.49 -9.24
C ILE A 33 8.71 26.59 -8.45
N VAL A 34 8.49 25.39 -8.95
CA VAL A 34 7.84 24.32 -8.18
C VAL A 34 8.86 23.86 -7.15
N SER A 35 8.88 24.51 -5.99
CA SER A 35 9.61 23.97 -4.86
C SER A 35 8.76 22.86 -4.26
N ASP A 36 9.10 21.59 -4.57
CA ASP A 36 8.54 20.47 -3.86
C ASP A 36 9.12 20.44 -2.43
N PRO A 37 8.30 20.69 -1.40
CA PRO A 37 8.76 20.64 -0.01
C PRO A 37 9.26 19.26 0.40
N TYR A 38 8.96 18.21 -0.39
CA TYR A 38 9.40 16.85 -0.15
C TYR A 38 10.82 16.60 -0.61
N GLN A 39 11.23 17.09 -1.78
CA GLN A 39 12.63 17.04 -2.24
C GLN A 39 13.56 17.78 -1.28
N THR A 40 13.10 18.88 -0.67
CA THR A 40 13.87 19.62 0.32
C THR A 40 14.12 18.79 1.60
N ARG A 41 13.24 17.87 1.95
CA ARG A 41 13.44 16.97 3.10
C ARG A 41 14.44 15.84 2.82
N GLU A 42 14.39 15.24 1.64
CA GLU A 42 15.35 14.21 1.22
C GLU A 42 16.76 14.75 1.20
N VAL A 43 16.95 15.95 0.65
CA VAL A 43 18.27 16.61 0.55
C VAL A 43 18.79 17.05 1.92
N ARG A 44 17.91 17.34 2.89
CA ARG A 44 18.27 17.82 4.24
C ARG A 44 18.39 16.69 5.27
N SER A 45 17.93 15.48 4.94
CA SER A 45 18.01 14.36 5.89
C SER A 45 19.44 13.94 6.12
N ALA A 46 19.85 13.85 7.37
CA ALA A 46 21.17 13.35 7.76
C ALA A 46 21.32 11.85 7.47
N SER A 47 20.23 11.11 7.30
CA SER A 47 20.21 9.70 6.91
C SER A 47 19.59 9.54 5.53
N PRO A 48 19.99 8.51 4.75
CA PRO A 48 19.40 8.25 3.45
C PRO A 48 17.88 8.04 3.55
N LEU A 49 17.12 8.95 2.98
CA LEU A 49 15.67 8.95 2.91
C LEU A 49 15.24 8.82 1.45
N GLN A 50 14.39 7.84 1.18
CA GLN A 50 13.74 7.67 -0.12
C GLN A 50 12.24 7.90 0.08
N VAL A 51 11.60 8.61 -0.83
CA VAL A 51 10.18 8.96 -0.72
C VAL A 51 9.48 8.73 -2.05
N PHE A 52 8.28 8.19 -2.01
CA PHE A 52 7.30 8.27 -3.06
C PHE A 52 6.10 9.07 -2.56
N ASN A 53 5.78 10.14 -3.26
CA ASN A 53 4.56 10.90 -3.04
C ASN A 53 3.35 10.26 -3.75
N LYS A 54 2.15 10.79 -3.52
CA LYS A 54 0.91 10.26 -4.08
C LYS A 54 0.92 10.17 -5.62
N GLU A 55 1.50 11.14 -6.31
CA GLU A 55 1.55 11.17 -7.78
C GLU A 55 2.52 10.10 -8.31
N GLU A 56 3.67 9.96 -7.69
CA GLU A 56 4.64 8.91 -8.03
C GLU A 56 4.05 7.53 -7.77
N LEU A 57 3.40 7.31 -6.63
CA LEU A 57 2.72 6.05 -6.32
C LEU A 57 1.64 5.69 -7.35
N LYS A 58 0.88 6.68 -7.81
CA LYS A 58 -0.12 6.49 -8.87
C LYS A 58 0.53 6.10 -10.20
N ASN A 59 1.67 6.71 -10.55
CA ASN A 59 2.40 6.41 -11.79
C ASN A 59 3.01 5.01 -11.79
N LEU A 60 3.33 4.44 -10.61
CA LEU A 60 3.82 3.07 -10.49
C LEU A 60 2.77 2.02 -10.84
N GLN A 61 1.47 2.39 -10.88
CA GLN A 61 0.33 1.47 -11.11
C GLN A 61 0.38 0.23 -10.20
N ALA A 62 0.92 0.38 -9.00
CA ALA A 62 1.06 -0.69 -8.04
C ALA A 62 -0.30 -1.07 -7.44
N LEU A 63 -0.51 -2.36 -7.23
CA LEU A 63 -1.74 -2.88 -6.63
C LEU A 63 -1.75 -2.68 -5.11
N GLN A 64 -0.62 -2.91 -4.47
CA GLN A 64 -0.42 -2.91 -3.02
C GLN A 64 0.83 -2.13 -2.63
N VAL A 65 0.94 -1.77 -1.36
CA VAL A 65 2.16 -1.13 -0.81
C VAL A 65 3.42 -1.95 -1.10
N SER A 66 3.32 -3.27 -1.02
CA SER A 66 4.44 -4.18 -1.34
C SER A 66 5.00 -4.02 -2.75
N ASP A 67 4.15 -3.68 -3.73
CA ASP A 67 4.60 -3.50 -5.10
C ASP A 67 5.35 -2.17 -5.27
N ALA A 68 4.88 -1.11 -4.62
CA ALA A 68 5.55 0.18 -4.61
C ALA A 68 6.91 0.10 -3.90
N VAL A 69 7.00 -0.62 -2.79
CA VAL A 69 8.23 -0.77 -1.97
C VAL A 69 9.37 -1.44 -2.74
N LYS A 70 9.08 -2.30 -3.74
CA LYS A 70 10.09 -2.92 -4.60
C LYS A 70 10.95 -1.91 -5.37
N HIS A 71 10.45 -0.69 -5.56
CA HIS A 71 11.14 0.37 -6.29
C HIS A 71 12.11 1.18 -5.41
N PHE A 72 12.12 0.98 -4.10
CA PHE A 72 13.13 1.58 -3.24
C PHE A 72 14.50 0.89 -3.40
N ALA A 73 15.56 1.67 -3.49
CA ALA A 73 16.91 1.15 -3.59
C ALA A 73 17.33 0.42 -2.29
N GLY A 74 17.94 -0.74 -2.42
CA GLY A 74 18.40 -1.55 -1.30
C GLY A 74 17.28 -2.29 -0.53
N VAL A 75 16.11 -2.41 -1.12
CA VAL A 75 14.98 -3.16 -0.57
C VAL A 75 14.79 -4.47 -1.31
N THR A 76 14.54 -5.52 -0.54
CA THR A 76 14.09 -6.81 -1.05
C THR A 76 12.72 -7.13 -0.47
N VAL A 77 11.72 -7.36 -1.32
CA VAL A 77 10.42 -7.87 -0.92
C VAL A 77 10.39 -9.36 -1.20
N LYS A 78 10.22 -10.16 -0.14
CA LYS A 78 9.94 -11.59 -0.28
C LYS A 78 8.44 -11.77 -0.46
N ASP A 79 8.07 -12.47 -1.52
CA ASP A 79 6.70 -12.80 -1.87
C ASP A 79 6.51 -14.31 -1.74
N TYR A 80 5.60 -14.72 -0.88
CA TYR A 80 5.35 -16.13 -0.53
C TYR A 80 4.13 -16.72 -1.24
N GLY A 81 3.66 -16.12 -2.33
CA GLY A 81 2.54 -16.73 -3.06
C GLY A 81 1.79 -15.82 -4.05
N GLY A 82 2.44 -14.85 -4.66
CA GLY A 82 1.84 -14.00 -5.68
C GLY A 82 0.84 -12.98 -5.12
N ILE A 83 -0.33 -12.81 -5.73
CA ILE A 83 -1.30 -11.76 -5.36
C ILE A 83 -1.73 -11.89 -3.89
N GLY A 84 -2.03 -13.10 -3.42
CA GLY A 84 -2.46 -13.39 -2.05
C GLY A 84 -1.34 -13.66 -1.07
N GLY A 85 -0.10 -13.83 -1.55
CA GLY A 85 1.02 -14.23 -0.72
C GLY A 85 1.36 -13.23 0.38
N LEU A 86 1.90 -13.77 1.48
CA LEU A 86 2.56 -12.96 2.50
C LEU A 86 3.71 -12.18 1.86
N LYS A 87 3.81 -10.88 2.13
CA LYS A 87 4.86 -10.02 1.57
C LYS A 87 5.62 -9.32 2.69
N THR A 88 6.87 -9.72 2.86
CA THR A 88 7.76 -9.13 3.88
C THR A 88 8.85 -8.29 3.25
N VAL A 89 9.25 -7.23 3.93
CA VAL A 89 10.27 -6.29 3.46
C VAL A 89 11.55 -6.43 4.26
N SER A 90 12.68 -6.52 3.54
CA SER A 90 14.01 -6.51 4.12
C SER A 90 14.83 -5.37 3.52
N ILE A 91 15.46 -4.59 4.37
CA ILE A 91 16.34 -3.48 3.98
C ILE A 91 17.79 -3.96 4.04
N ARG A 92 18.55 -3.76 2.96
CA ARG A 92 19.99 -4.14 2.86
C ARG A 92 20.26 -5.58 3.26
N SER A 93 19.34 -6.48 2.99
CA SER A 93 19.42 -7.92 3.31
C SER A 93 19.56 -8.26 4.80
N LEU A 94 19.23 -7.34 5.71
CA LEU A 94 19.32 -7.54 7.15
C LEU A 94 18.21 -8.43 7.72
N GLY A 95 17.20 -8.77 6.92
CA GLY A 95 16.06 -9.58 7.32
C GLY A 95 14.83 -8.73 7.67
N ALA A 96 13.65 -9.31 7.46
CA ALA A 96 12.37 -8.60 7.64
C ALA A 96 12.08 -8.28 9.11
N GLN A 97 12.61 -9.07 10.05
CA GLN A 97 12.47 -8.85 11.49
C GLN A 97 13.23 -7.60 12.00
N HIS A 98 14.17 -7.08 11.20
CA HIS A 98 14.94 -5.87 11.52
C HIS A 98 14.41 -4.62 10.81
N THR A 99 13.33 -4.76 10.05
CA THR A 99 12.67 -3.65 9.35
C THR A 99 11.41 -3.25 10.10
N ALA A 100 11.37 -2.05 10.65
CA ALA A 100 10.15 -1.52 11.24
C ALA A 100 9.19 -1.05 10.13
N VAL A 101 7.92 -1.31 10.33
CA VAL A 101 6.84 -0.74 9.52
C VAL A 101 6.03 0.22 10.39
N SER A 102 5.88 1.43 9.89
CA SER A 102 5.11 2.49 10.53
C SER A 102 3.85 2.80 9.73
N TYR A 103 2.73 2.92 10.40
CA TYR A 103 1.47 3.37 9.83
C TYR A 103 1.05 4.66 10.53
N ASP A 104 1.12 5.79 9.82
CA ASP A 104 0.96 7.15 10.37
C ASP A 104 1.81 7.42 11.64
N GLY A 105 3.08 7.00 11.63
CA GLY A 105 4.02 7.28 12.71
C GLY A 105 3.94 6.31 13.91
N ILE A 106 3.06 5.31 13.88
CA ILE A 106 2.97 4.28 14.93
C ILE A 106 3.36 2.92 14.35
N THR A 107 4.19 2.17 15.10
CA THR A 107 4.65 0.85 14.66
C THR A 107 3.50 -0.12 14.47
N VAL A 108 3.64 -0.93 13.43
CA VAL A 108 2.81 -2.10 13.18
C VAL A 108 3.56 -3.35 13.63
N SER A 109 2.87 -4.27 14.27
CA SER A 109 3.40 -5.56 14.72
C SER A 109 2.70 -6.72 14.03
N ASP A 110 3.36 -7.87 14.06
CA ASP A 110 2.85 -9.16 13.65
C ASP A 110 2.68 -10.06 14.87
N CYS A 111 1.68 -10.94 14.86
CA CYS A 111 1.33 -11.75 16.04
C CYS A 111 2.09 -13.08 16.14
N GLN A 112 2.85 -13.48 15.14
CA GLN A 112 3.51 -14.77 15.12
C GLN A 112 5.04 -14.64 14.94
N THR A 113 5.47 -14.07 13.82
CA THR A 113 6.86 -14.12 13.38
C THR A 113 7.62 -12.83 13.63
N GLY A 114 6.93 -11.76 13.98
CA GLY A 114 7.48 -10.40 14.04
C GLY A 114 7.77 -9.80 12.66
N GLN A 115 7.41 -10.47 11.58
CA GLN A 115 7.59 -10.00 10.21
C GLN A 115 6.28 -9.44 9.67
N VAL A 116 6.21 -8.15 9.50
CA VAL A 116 4.97 -7.48 9.07
C VAL A 116 4.67 -7.80 7.60
N ASP A 117 3.45 -8.31 7.35
CA ASP A 117 2.91 -8.41 5.99
C ASP A 117 2.55 -7.03 5.47
N ILE A 118 3.37 -6.48 4.57
CA ILE A 118 3.12 -5.18 3.95
C ILE A 118 2.08 -5.23 2.83
N GLY A 119 1.70 -6.43 2.36
CA GLY A 119 0.62 -6.63 1.39
C GLY A 119 -0.78 -6.32 1.94
N ARG A 120 -0.93 -6.23 3.27
CA ARG A 120 -2.20 -5.88 3.91
C ARG A 120 -2.59 -4.41 3.84
N PHE A 121 -1.68 -3.52 3.39
CA PHE A 121 -1.96 -2.09 3.29
C PHE A 121 -2.36 -1.71 1.88
N SER A 122 -3.47 -0.96 1.77
CA SER A 122 -3.94 -0.39 0.51
C SER A 122 -3.09 0.82 0.12
N LEU A 123 -2.92 1.05 -1.19
CA LEU A 123 -2.35 2.29 -1.71
C LEU A 123 -3.39 3.40 -1.92
N ASN A 124 -4.68 3.08 -1.91
CA ASN A 124 -5.74 4.01 -2.30
C ASN A 124 -5.87 5.23 -1.37
N ASN A 125 -5.49 5.05 -0.10
CA ASN A 125 -5.49 6.12 0.91
C ASN A 125 -4.09 6.55 1.36
N VAL A 126 -3.04 6.15 0.65
CA VAL A 126 -1.66 6.53 0.96
C VAL A 126 -1.32 7.85 0.28
N ASP A 127 -0.82 8.80 1.06
CA ASP A 127 -0.29 10.08 0.59
C ASP A 127 1.20 9.97 0.29
N ARG A 128 1.91 9.27 1.16
CA ARG A 128 3.36 9.13 1.07
C ARG A 128 3.83 7.78 1.58
N LEU A 129 4.77 7.22 0.86
CA LEU A 129 5.54 6.07 1.26
C LEU A 129 7.01 6.47 1.36
N SER A 130 7.63 6.29 2.52
CA SER A 130 9.03 6.65 2.72
C SER A 130 9.83 5.56 3.40
N LEU A 131 11.09 5.46 3.01
CA LEU A 131 12.06 4.52 3.56
C LEU A 131 13.20 5.30 4.19
N ASN A 132 13.37 5.18 5.50
CA ASN A 132 14.49 5.71 6.24
C ASN A 132 15.49 4.60 6.51
N ASN A 133 16.73 4.78 6.09
CA ASN A 133 17.85 3.88 6.38
C ASN A 133 18.65 4.44 7.56
N GLY A 134 18.37 3.93 8.77
CA GLY A 134 18.97 4.41 10.01
C GLY A 134 18.05 5.38 10.79
N GLN A 135 18.66 6.28 11.54
CA GLN A 135 17.92 7.23 12.38
C GLN A 135 17.25 8.31 11.53
N SER A 136 16.02 8.67 11.89
CA SER A 136 15.29 9.77 11.29
C SER A 136 15.61 11.08 12.01
N ASP A 137 15.59 12.19 11.28
CA ASP A 137 15.73 13.54 11.85
C ASP A 137 14.47 14.01 12.60
N ASN A 138 13.43 13.18 12.64
CA ASN A 138 12.20 13.51 13.33
C ASN A 138 12.37 13.33 14.84
N ILE A 139 12.48 14.42 15.57
CA ILE A 139 12.63 14.45 17.03
C ILE A 139 11.42 13.84 17.78
N PHE A 140 10.27 13.72 17.12
CA PHE A 140 9.06 13.07 17.67
C PHE A 140 8.97 11.61 17.30
N GLN A 141 10.03 11.03 16.70
CA GLN A 141 10.05 9.62 16.39
C GLN A 141 10.07 8.80 17.67
N PRO A 142 9.12 7.84 17.84
CA PRO A 142 9.11 6.98 19.01
C PRO A 142 10.39 6.17 19.17
N ALA A 143 10.87 5.99 20.41
CA ALA A 143 12.10 5.27 20.72
C ALA A 143 12.15 3.84 20.15
N ARG A 144 11.00 3.18 20.00
CA ARG A 144 10.88 1.84 19.43
C ARG A 144 11.46 1.73 18.01
N PHE A 145 11.40 2.81 17.21
CA PHE A 145 11.96 2.80 15.85
C PHE A 145 13.48 2.77 15.81
N PHE A 146 14.16 3.26 16.86
CA PHE A 146 15.63 3.24 16.92
C PHE A 146 16.21 1.83 17.08
N ALA A 147 15.39 0.84 17.42
CA ALA A 147 15.77 -0.56 17.50
C ALA A 147 15.78 -1.26 16.13
N SER A 148 15.44 -0.57 15.06
CA SER A 148 15.32 -1.16 13.72
C SER A 148 16.42 -0.67 12.79
N ALA A 149 16.86 -1.52 11.86
CA ALA A 149 17.88 -1.19 10.87
C ALA A 149 17.39 -0.17 9.82
N GLY A 150 16.07 -0.11 9.62
CA GLY A 150 15.42 0.88 8.78
C GLY A 150 13.92 0.87 9.01
N ILE A 151 13.26 1.91 8.54
CA ILE A 151 11.85 2.18 8.80
C ILE A 151 11.13 2.43 7.49
N LEU A 152 10.16 1.59 7.17
CA LEU A 152 9.18 1.84 6.12
C LEU A 152 8.01 2.61 6.73
N ASN A 153 7.83 3.86 6.33
CA ASN A 153 6.73 4.70 6.79
C ASN A 153 5.63 4.75 5.73
N ILE A 154 4.42 4.38 6.12
CA ILE A 154 3.21 4.51 5.34
C ILE A 154 2.41 5.67 5.94
N GLN A 155 2.28 6.76 5.20
CA GLN A 155 1.51 7.92 5.60
C GLN A 155 0.21 7.97 4.80
N THR A 156 -0.93 8.01 5.50
CA THR A 156 -2.25 8.11 4.86
C THR A 156 -2.61 9.55 4.56
N LEU A 157 -3.54 9.71 3.63
CA LEU A 157 -4.05 11.00 3.20
C LEU A 157 -4.64 11.79 4.37
N THR A 158 -4.24 13.05 4.47
CA THR A 158 -4.92 14.04 5.29
C THR A 158 -5.83 14.85 4.36
N PRO A 159 -7.14 14.93 4.65
CA PRO A 159 -8.08 15.56 3.72
C PRO A 159 -7.84 17.05 3.60
N HIS A 160 -7.90 17.56 2.36
CA HIS A 160 -7.83 18.97 2.04
C HIS A 160 -9.03 19.35 1.18
N PHE A 161 -9.81 20.33 1.62
CA PHE A 161 -11.04 20.74 0.97
C PHE A 161 -10.88 22.12 0.32
N LYS A 162 -11.51 22.29 -0.84
CA LYS A 162 -11.73 23.58 -1.47
C LYS A 162 -12.98 24.22 -0.86
N GLU A 163 -13.07 25.55 -0.86
CA GLU A 163 -14.13 26.28 -0.16
C GLU A 163 -15.55 25.80 -0.49
N ASP A 164 -15.79 25.39 -1.73
CA ASP A 164 -17.12 24.97 -2.19
C ASP A 164 -17.31 23.44 -2.32
N LYS A 165 -16.33 22.63 -1.86
CA LYS A 165 -16.39 21.17 -1.99
C LYS A 165 -16.06 20.47 -0.66
N PRO A 166 -17.08 20.31 0.22
CA PRO A 166 -16.87 19.66 1.51
C PRO A 166 -16.78 18.13 1.42
N THR A 167 -17.05 17.55 0.26
CA THR A 167 -17.07 16.11 0.03
C THR A 167 -16.26 15.76 -1.20
N ASN A 168 -15.33 14.79 -1.08
CA ASN A 168 -14.63 14.16 -2.19
C ASN A 168 -14.89 12.65 -2.12
N ILE A 169 -15.23 12.05 -3.26
CA ILE A 169 -15.44 10.62 -3.39
C ILE A 169 -14.58 10.11 -4.55
N ALA A 170 -13.84 9.05 -4.30
CA ALA A 170 -13.10 8.32 -5.34
C ALA A 170 -13.50 6.86 -5.29
N ALA A 171 -13.99 6.33 -6.40
CA ALA A 171 -14.23 4.91 -6.58
C ALA A 171 -13.26 4.37 -7.62
N GLU A 172 -12.66 3.23 -7.34
CA GLU A 172 -11.72 2.57 -8.23
C GLU A 172 -12.09 1.10 -8.37
N PHE A 173 -11.96 0.57 -9.56
CA PHE A 173 -12.15 -0.84 -9.86
C PHE A 173 -10.93 -1.35 -10.62
N LYS A 174 -10.20 -2.27 -10.02
CA LYS A 174 -9.06 -2.92 -10.65
C LYS A 174 -9.42 -4.36 -10.98
N THR A 175 -9.05 -4.81 -12.17
CA THR A 175 -9.18 -6.19 -12.60
C THR A 175 -7.94 -6.61 -13.34
N GLY A 176 -7.70 -7.90 -13.43
CA GLY A 176 -6.49 -8.40 -14.06
C GLY A 176 -6.49 -9.90 -14.25
N SER A 177 -5.32 -10.46 -14.56
CA SER A 177 -5.13 -11.88 -14.73
C SER A 177 -5.50 -12.66 -13.47
N TRP A 178 -5.82 -13.93 -13.63
CA TRP A 178 -6.10 -14.90 -12.55
C TRP A 178 -7.28 -14.52 -11.68
N GLY A 179 -8.35 -14.03 -12.34
CA GLY A 179 -9.61 -13.71 -11.66
C GLY A 179 -9.51 -12.54 -10.70
N LEU A 180 -8.53 -11.65 -10.84
CA LEU A 180 -8.40 -10.49 -9.96
C LEU A 180 -9.58 -9.55 -10.10
N VAL A 181 -10.24 -9.28 -8.97
CA VAL A 181 -11.30 -8.29 -8.79
C VAL A 181 -11.00 -7.48 -7.53
N ASN A 182 -10.87 -6.16 -7.68
CA ASN A 182 -10.49 -5.29 -6.57
C ASN A 182 -11.23 -3.94 -6.65
N PRO A 183 -12.50 -3.87 -6.23
CA PRO A 183 -13.22 -2.61 -6.02
C PRO A 183 -12.71 -1.90 -4.77
N SER A 184 -12.68 -0.59 -4.82
CA SER A 184 -12.40 0.28 -3.68
C SER A 184 -13.19 1.57 -3.71
N LEU A 185 -13.45 2.12 -2.53
CA LEU A 185 -14.13 3.38 -2.33
C LEU A 185 -13.40 4.20 -1.27
N PHE A 186 -13.11 5.44 -1.59
CA PHE A 186 -12.51 6.41 -0.68
C PHE A 186 -13.40 7.65 -0.59
N LEU A 187 -13.75 8.04 0.61
CA LEU A 187 -14.57 9.19 0.94
C LEU A 187 -13.78 10.15 1.82
N GLU A 188 -13.81 11.43 1.49
CA GLU A 188 -13.38 12.53 2.36
C GLU A 188 -14.58 13.44 2.59
N GLN A 189 -14.84 13.80 3.86
CA GLN A 189 -15.93 14.65 4.25
C GLN A 189 -15.47 15.71 5.23
N GLN A 190 -15.71 16.96 4.91
CA GLN A 190 -15.59 18.06 5.84
C GLN A 190 -16.89 18.17 6.65
N LEU A 191 -16.80 18.01 7.96
CA LEU A 191 -17.96 18.12 8.86
C LEU A 191 -18.20 19.57 9.26
N ASN A 192 -17.13 20.31 9.51
CA ASN A 192 -17.13 21.75 9.74
C ASN A 192 -15.70 22.32 9.56
N LYS A 193 -15.48 23.59 9.89
CA LYS A 193 -14.17 24.26 9.74
C LYS A 193 -13.03 23.61 10.54
N LYS A 194 -13.34 22.84 11.59
CA LYS A 194 -12.33 22.22 12.46
C LYS A 194 -12.26 20.71 12.28
N TRP A 195 -13.35 20.07 11.88
CA TRP A 195 -13.48 18.62 11.83
C TRP A 195 -13.67 18.10 10.43
N SER A 196 -12.94 17.06 10.11
CA SER A 196 -13.11 16.30 8.89
C SER A 196 -12.93 14.81 9.15
N MET A 197 -13.38 13.99 8.21
CA MET A 197 -13.26 12.55 8.27
C MET A 197 -12.89 11.97 6.90
N THR A 198 -12.24 10.81 6.93
CA THR A 198 -12.06 9.96 5.75
C THR A 198 -12.58 8.57 6.04
N ALA A 199 -13.08 7.90 5.01
CA ALA A 199 -13.44 6.50 5.05
C ALA A 199 -12.88 5.81 3.81
N ASN A 200 -12.23 4.67 3.98
CA ASN A 200 -11.69 3.83 2.92
C ASN A 200 -12.23 2.41 3.07
N GLY A 201 -12.70 1.83 1.98
CA GLY A 201 -13.10 0.44 1.88
C GLY A 201 -12.52 -0.19 0.63
N GLU A 202 -11.93 -1.36 0.75
CA GLU A 202 -11.36 -2.13 -0.35
C GLU A 202 -11.61 -3.61 -0.14
N TRP A 203 -12.12 -4.26 -1.16
CA TRP A 203 -12.23 -5.70 -1.22
C TRP A 203 -11.40 -6.23 -2.38
N MET A 204 -10.72 -7.34 -2.19
CA MET A 204 -9.93 -7.97 -3.25
C MET A 204 -10.18 -9.47 -3.24
N SER A 205 -10.40 -10.02 -4.43
CA SER A 205 -10.48 -11.46 -4.65
C SER A 205 -9.67 -11.84 -5.89
N SER A 206 -9.01 -12.98 -5.83
CA SER A 206 -8.32 -13.59 -6.96
C SER A 206 -8.22 -15.10 -6.76
N ASP A 207 -8.35 -15.88 -7.83
CA ASP A 207 -8.10 -17.32 -7.80
C ASP A 207 -6.60 -17.66 -7.85
N GLY A 208 -5.78 -16.74 -8.34
CA GLY A 208 -4.33 -16.85 -8.38
C GLY A 208 -3.77 -17.99 -9.26
N HIS A 209 -4.59 -18.67 -10.04
CA HIS A 209 -4.22 -19.85 -10.84
C HIS A 209 -3.38 -19.48 -12.06
N TYR A 210 -2.11 -19.17 -11.88
CA TYR A 210 -1.21 -18.84 -12.98
C TYR A 210 -0.51 -20.06 -13.58
N PRO A 211 -0.29 -20.09 -14.91
CA PRO A 211 0.48 -21.14 -15.56
C PRO A 211 1.97 -20.96 -15.27
N PHE A 212 2.66 -22.08 -15.11
CA PHE A 212 4.12 -22.11 -15.00
C PHE A 212 4.67 -23.35 -15.71
N THR A 213 5.99 -23.33 -15.98
CA THR A 213 6.70 -24.43 -16.61
C THR A 213 7.59 -25.09 -15.57
N LEU A 214 7.33 -26.36 -15.29
CA LEU A 214 8.17 -27.19 -14.45
C LEU A 214 9.20 -27.90 -15.32
N ARG A 215 10.47 -27.76 -14.96
CA ARG A 215 11.60 -28.48 -15.58
C ARG A 215 12.19 -29.41 -14.55
N TYR A 216 12.35 -30.67 -14.90
CA TYR A 216 12.90 -31.72 -14.03
C TYR A 216 13.69 -32.75 -14.83
N GLY A 217 14.46 -33.58 -14.14
CA GLY A 217 15.39 -34.53 -14.76
C GLY A 217 16.85 -34.09 -14.62
N ASN A 218 17.73 -34.71 -15.35
CA ASN A 218 19.15 -34.37 -15.42
C ASN A 218 19.48 -33.66 -16.75
N ASP A 219 20.69 -33.15 -16.87
CA ASP A 219 21.13 -32.41 -18.07
C ASP A 219 21.03 -33.20 -19.37
N ALA A 220 21.00 -34.56 -19.29
CA ALA A 220 20.88 -35.43 -20.46
C ALA A 220 19.41 -35.73 -20.83
N ASP A 221 18.48 -35.63 -19.88
CA ASP A 221 17.05 -35.92 -20.08
C ASP A 221 16.19 -34.93 -19.27
N VAL A 222 16.03 -33.73 -19.83
CA VAL A 222 15.20 -32.67 -19.28
C VAL A 222 13.75 -32.88 -19.66
N GLN A 223 12.92 -33.17 -18.69
CA GLN A 223 11.47 -33.21 -18.85
C GLN A 223 10.88 -31.82 -18.62
N VAL A 224 9.86 -31.48 -19.40
CA VAL A 224 9.18 -30.18 -19.32
C VAL A 224 7.68 -30.42 -19.25
N SER A 225 7.04 -29.98 -18.16
CA SER A 225 5.59 -29.97 -18.07
C SER A 225 5.04 -28.55 -17.89
N LYS A 226 3.83 -28.30 -18.42
CA LYS A 226 3.09 -27.04 -18.23
C LYS A 226 2.00 -27.29 -17.22
N GLU A 227 2.12 -26.63 -16.10
CA GLU A 227 1.25 -26.78 -14.94
C GLU A 227 0.50 -25.47 -14.64
N LYS A 228 -0.57 -25.57 -13.83
CA LYS A 228 -1.23 -24.40 -13.22
C LYS A 228 -1.01 -24.42 -11.72
N ARG A 229 -0.59 -23.30 -11.18
CA ARG A 229 -0.46 -23.14 -9.74
C ARG A 229 -1.84 -23.26 -9.08
N ARG A 230 -1.92 -24.01 -8.00
CA ARG A 230 -3.13 -24.28 -7.23
C ARG A 230 -2.95 -23.76 -5.81
N ASN A 231 -4.05 -23.56 -5.10
CA ASN A 231 -4.09 -23.08 -3.71
C ASN A 231 -3.36 -21.73 -3.55
N THR A 232 -3.66 -20.81 -4.46
CA THR A 232 -3.13 -19.45 -4.52
C THR A 232 -4.25 -18.41 -4.47
N ASP A 233 -5.46 -18.86 -4.21
CA ASP A 233 -6.63 -18.02 -4.04
C ASP A 233 -6.47 -17.07 -2.84
N VAL A 234 -7.05 -15.91 -2.96
CA VAL A 234 -7.08 -14.91 -1.91
C VAL A 234 -8.39 -14.16 -1.92
N GLU A 235 -8.90 -13.92 -0.74
CA GLU A 235 -9.96 -12.96 -0.49
C GLU A 235 -9.56 -12.08 0.69
N ASN A 236 -9.61 -10.76 0.53
CA ASN A 236 -9.38 -9.84 1.63
C ASN A 236 -10.32 -8.65 1.62
N LEU A 237 -10.55 -8.11 2.81
CA LEU A 237 -11.32 -6.90 3.05
C LEU A 237 -10.50 -5.96 3.92
N ARG A 238 -10.42 -4.70 3.52
CA ARG A 238 -9.80 -3.62 4.27
C ARG A 238 -10.80 -2.50 4.45
N THR A 239 -10.90 -2.00 5.67
CA THR A 239 -11.69 -0.80 5.95
C THR A 239 -10.93 0.09 6.91
N GLU A 240 -11.03 1.39 6.69
CA GLU A 240 -10.39 2.40 7.51
C GLU A 240 -11.31 3.62 7.64
N ILE A 241 -11.41 4.13 8.84
CA ILE A 241 -12.10 5.39 9.13
C ILE A 241 -11.14 6.27 9.94
N SER A 242 -10.97 7.52 9.51
CA SER A 242 -10.16 8.48 10.26
C SER A 242 -10.95 9.76 10.51
N ALA A 243 -10.81 10.31 11.71
CA ALA A 243 -11.31 11.62 12.08
C ALA A 243 -10.11 12.56 12.33
N PHE A 244 -10.22 13.77 11.83
CA PHE A 244 -9.20 14.81 11.96
C PHE A 244 -9.83 16.03 12.60
N ALA A 245 -9.15 16.59 13.59
CA ALA A 245 -9.54 17.83 14.22
C ALA A 245 -8.38 18.84 14.18
N ASN A 246 -8.58 19.94 13.48
CA ASN A 246 -7.73 21.12 13.52
C ASN A 246 -8.36 22.11 14.50
N LEU A 247 -8.06 21.92 15.79
CA LEU A 247 -8.68 22.71 16.88
C LEU A 247 -8.20 24.15 16.83
N SER A 248 -6.92 24.34 16.43
CA SER A 248 -6.31 25.62 16.08
C SER A 248 -5.14 25.39 15.12
N ASP A 249 -4.48 26.46 14.63
CA ASP A 249 -3.27 26.38 13.79
C ASP A 249 -2.10 25.67 14.49
N LYS A 250 -2.17 25.54 15.82
CA LYS A 250 -1.15 24.95 16.66
C LYS A 250 -1.60 23.66 17.38
N GLU A 251 -2.82 23.22 17.12
CA GLU A 251 -3.39 22.10 17.86
C GLU A 251 -4.16 21.18 16.92
N GLN A 252 -3.70 19.94 16.81
CA GLN A 252 -4.23 18.94 15.90
C GLN A 252 -4.46 17.62 16.63
N TRP A 253 -5.53 16.97 16.29
CA TRP A 253 -5.84 15.62 16.75
C TRP A 253 -6.30 14.75 15.60
N ARG A 254 -5.86 13.50 15.61
CA ARG A 254 -6.25 12.45 14.66
C ARG A 254 -6.66 11.20 15.40
N LEU A 255 -7.77 10.62 15.01
CA LEU A 255 -8.23 9.30 15.44
C LEU A 255 -8.42 8.43 14.21
N LYS A 256 -7.98 7.18 14.29
CA LYS A 256 -8.09 6.20 13.21
C LYS A 256 -8.56 4.87 13.74
N ALA A 257 -9.51 4.25 13.05
CA ALA A 257 -9.89 2.85 13.20
C ALA A 257 -9.60 2.11 11.90
N TYR A 258 -8.97 0.96 12.01
CA TYR A 258 -8.58 0.10 10.89
C TYR A 258 -9.06 -1.32 11.13
N TYR A 259 -9.56 -1.95 10.09
CA TYR A 259 -9.90 -3.37 10.05
C TYR A 259 -9.35 -4.02 8.79
N TYR A 260 -8.77 -5.20 8.96
CA TYR A 260 -8.31 -6.07 7.89
C TYR A 260 -8.71 -7.50 8.17
N GLN A 261 -9.19 -8.19 7.14
CA GLN A 261 -9.43 -9.61 7.13
C GLN A 261 -8.91 -10.21 5.83
N SER A 262 -8.29 -11.38 5.90
CA SER A 262 -7.82 -12.13 4.74
C SER A 262 -8.04 -13.62 4.94
N SER A 263 -8.36 -14.31 3.87
CA SER A 263 -8.28 -15.77 3.74
C SER A 263 -7.52 -16.08 2.46
N ARG A 264 -6.49 -16.93 2.56
CA ARG A 264 -5.64 -17.24 1.42
C ARG A 264 -5.13 -18.67 1.45
N GLY A 265 -5.07 -19.29 0.28
CA GLY A 265 -4.36 -20.51 0.06
C GLY A 265 -2.85 -20.30 0.11
N LEU A 266 -2.11 -21.27 0.64
CA LEU A 266 -0.65 -21.25 0.66
C LEU A 266 -0.13 -22.37 -0.26
N PRO A 267 0.42 -22.03 -1.43
CA PRO A 267 0.96 -23.00 -2.35
C PRO A 267 2.27 -23.56 -1.81
N ASN A 268 2.44 -24.88 -1.84
CA ASN A 268 3.71 -25.53 -1.54
C ASN A 268 4.79 -25.24 -2.58
N ALA A 269 6.04 -25.57 -2.26
CA ALA A 269 7.09 -25.66 -3.24
C ALA A 269 6.68 -26.63 -4.36
N THR A 270 6.95 -26.25 -5.60
CA THR A 270 6.64 -27.07 -6.77
C THR A 270 7.70 -28.16 -6.91
N THR A 271 7.35 -29.36 -6.50
CA THR A 271 8.19 -30.56 -6.66
C THR A 271 7.45 -31.60 -7.46
N LEU A 272 8.15 -32.57 -8.05
CA LEU A 272 7.61 -33.65 -8.88
C LEU A 272 6.49 -34.48 -8.21
N TYR A 273 6.47 -34.50 -6.89
CA TYR A 273 5.58 -35.37 -6.11
C TYR A 273 4.55 -34.62 -5.26
N TYR A 274 4.62 -33.26 -5.24
CA TYR A 274 3.73 -32.41 -4.45
C TYR A 274 3.28 -31.19 -5.29
N ASP A 275 2.31 -31.42 -6.14
CA ASP A 275 1.71 -30.36 -6.95
C ASP A 275 0.52 -29.65 -6.27
N PHE A 276 0.03 -30.21 -5.17
CA PHE A 276 -1.18 -29.75 -4.50
C PHE A 276 -0.98 -29.57 -2.99
N SER A 277 -1.22 -28.36 -2.52
CA SER A 277 -1.30 -28.00 -1.10
C SER A 277 -2.72 -27.63 -0.74
N ARG A 278 -3.18 -27.99 0.48
CA ARG A 278 -4.45 -27.54 1.06
C ARG A 278 -4.23 -26.60 2.25
N GLN A 279 -3.01 -26.08 2.39
CA GLN A 279 -2.68 -25.13 3.44
C GLN A 279 -3.45 -23.84 3.25
N ASN A 280 -3.98 -23.31 4.34
CA ASN A 280 -4.74 -22.05 4.36
C ASN A 280 -4.26 -21.16 5.50
N LEU A 281 -4.23 -19.86 5.25
CA LEU A 281 -3.92 -18.85 6.24
C LEU A 281 -5.06 -17.84 6.32
N ARG A 282 -5.58 -17.63 7.51
CA ARG A 282 -6.60 -16.61 7.80
C ARG A 282 -6.03 -15.59 8.75
N ASP A 283 -6.15 -14.32 8.39
CA ASP A 283 -5.70 -13.20 9.18
C ASP A 283 -6.86 -12.26 9.50
N LYS A 284 -6.89 -11.74 10.73
CA LYS A 284 -7.72 -10.59 11.10
C LYS A 284 -6.87 -9.63 11.92
N ASN A 285 -6.97 -8.36 11.60
CA ASN A 285 -6.28 -7.32 12.35
C ASN A 285 -7.19 -6.10 12.52
N THR A 286 -7.28 -5.61 13.73
CA THR A 286 -8.03 -4.41 14.07
C THR A 286 -7.15 -3.53 14.94
N PHE A 287 -7.06 -2.25 14.62
CA PHE A 287 -6.45 -1.29 15.53
C PHE A 287 -7.21 0.02 15.58
N ILE A 288 -7.12 0.66 16.73
CA ILE A 288 -7.54 2.04 16.95
C ILE A 288 -6.32 2.80 17.40
N GLN A 289 -6.02 3.91 16.72
CA GLN A 289 -4.89 4.77 17.08
C GLN A 289 -5.31 6.22 17.15
N SER A 290 -4.74 6.94 18.11
CA SER A 290 -4.97 8.35 18.36
C SER A 290 -3.65 9.08 18.42
N GLN A 291 -3.58 10.25 17.80
CA GLN A 291 -2.41 11.14 17.83
C GLN A 291 -2.87 12.55 18.14
N TYR A 292 -2.21 13.18 19.07
CA TYR A 292 -2.45 14.56 19.43
C TYR A 292 -1.15 15.34 19.41
N LYS A 293 -1.16 16.51 18.79
CA LYS A 293 -0.02 17.42 18.73
C LYS A 293 -0.46 18.81 19.11
N LYS A 294 0.31 19.47 19.99
CA LYS A 294 0.09 20.87 20.39
C LYS A 294 1.40 21.63 20.47
N GLU A 295 1.42 22.79 19.82
CA GLU A 295 2.52 23.75 19.88
C GLU A 295 2.19 24.85 20.88
N PHE A 296 2.74 24.77 22.08
CA PHE A 296 2.53 25.79 23.12
C PHE A 296 3.29 27.06 22.81
N SER A 297 4.50 26.92 22.24
CA SER A 297 5.34 28.06 21.84
C SER A 297 6.32 27.61 20.75
N ARG A 298 7.14 28.53 20.20
CA ARG A 298 8.22 28.16 19.26
C ARG A 298 9.26 27.17 19.83
N LYS A 299 9.36 27.05 21.16
CA LYS A 299 10.32 26.18 21.85
C LYS A 299 9.69 24.92 22.45
N TRP A 300 8.38 24.92 22.65
CA TRP A 300 7.66 23.85 23.33
C TRP A 300 6.56 23.28 22.44
N VAL A 301 6.76 22.04 22.04
CA VAL A 301 5.78 21.25 21.28
C VAL A 301 5.57 19.94 22.03
N PHE A 302 4.34 19.55 22.19
CA PHE A 302 3.94 18.28 22.79
C PHE A 302 3.28 17.41 21.74
N GLN A 303 3.69 16.14 21.68
CA GLN A 303 3.06 15.12 20.85
C GLN A 303 2.81 13.87 21.67
N THR A 304 1.63 13.29 21.53
CA THR A 304 1.33 11.98 22.12
C THR A 304 0.65 11.09 21.09
N SER A 305 0.92 9.79 21.20
CA SER A 305 0.35 8.76 20.33
C SER A 305 -0.05 7.58 21.19
N ALA A 306 -1.25 7.08 20.98
CA ALA A 306 -1.79 5.88 21.63
C ALA A 306 -2.33 4.93 20.58
N LYS A 307 -2.20 3.62 20.80
CA LYS A 307 -2.75 2.57 19.94
C LYS A 307 -3.18 1.38 20.76
N TRP A 308 -4.34 0.85 20.44
CA TRP A 308 -4.74 -0.49 20.77
C TRP A 308 -4.80 -1.32 19.48
N ASN A 309 -4.21 -2.52 19.51
CA ASN A 309 -4.22 -3.45 18.39
C ASN A 309 -4.66 -4.83 18.85
N TRP A 310 -5.51 -5.46 18.06
CA TRP A 310 -5.90 -6.85 18.18
C TRP A 310 -5.61 -7.56 16.87
N SER A 311 -4.97 -8.73 16.95
CA SER A 311 -4.62 -9.56 15.80
C SER A 311 -5.01 -11.01 16.07
N TYR A 312 -5.49 -11.66 15.03
CA TYR A 312 -5.75 -13.08 14.96
C TYR A 312 -5.14 -13.65 13.70
N GLN A 313 -4.50 -14.79 13.82
CA GLN A 313 -3.98 -15.56 12.70
C GLN A 313 -4.29 -17.03 12.92
N ASN A 314 -4.77 -17.72 11.89
CA ASN A 314 -5.03 -19.14 11.90
C ASN A 314 -4.36 -19.79 10.70
N TYR A 315 -3.47 -20.73 10.96
CA TYR A 315 -2.81 -21.56 9.95
C TYR A 315 -3.37 -22.97 10.01
N GLN A 316 -3.82 -23.48 8.87
CA GLN A 316 -4.34 -24.82 8.70
C GLN A 316 -3.54 -25.56 7.65
N ASP A 317 -3.13 -26.79 7.96
CA ASP A 317 -2.53 -27.74 7.04
C ASP A 317 -3.15 -29.12 7.29
N PRO A 318 -4.19 -29.51 6.51
CA PRO A 318 -4.85 -30.79 6.67
C PRO A 318 -3.95 -32.00 6.32
N ASP A 319 -2.89 -31.76 5.55
CA ASP A 319 -1.98 -32.79 5.06
C ASP A 319 -0.70 -32.95 5.88
N ALA A 320 -0.56 -32.15 6.95
CA ALA A 320 0.59 -32.23 7.84
C ALA A 320 0.63 -33.61 8.53
N LEU A 321 1.78 -34.26 8.45
CA LEU A 321 2.03 -35.55 9.09
C LEU A 321 2.28 -35.34 10.59
N THR A 322 1.21 -35.21 11.36
CA THR A 322 1.26 -35.13 12.82
C THR A 322 0.62 -36.39 13.45
N SER A 323 0.89 -36.62 14.73
CA SER A 323 0.32 -37.75 15.47
C SER A 323 -1.22 -37.73 15.56
N VAL A 324 -1.83 -36.57 15.35
CA VAL A 324 -3.30 -36.37 15.39
C VAL A 324 -3.91 -36.13 14.01
N GLY A 325 -3.10 -36.15 12.93
CA GLY A 325 -3.54 -35.86 11.58
C GLY A 325 -3.83 -34.36 11.37
N GLY A 326 -3.08 -33.74 10.41
CA GLY A 326 -3.21 -32.31 10.11
C GLY A 326 -2.67 -31.37 11.18
N THR A 327 -2.68 -30.08 10.87
CA THR A 327 -2.31 -28.98 11.78
C THR A 327 -3.35 -27.87 11.69
N ASP A 328 -3.77 -27.35 12.84
CA ASP A 328 -4.66 -26.19 12.96
C ASP A 328 -4.18 -25.33 14.14
N ASN A 329 -3.44 -24.28 13.84
CA ASN A 329 -2.83 -23.40 14.83
C ASN A 329 -3.44 -22.01 14.78
N SER A 330 -3.87 -21.52 15.94
CA SER A 330 -4.43 -20.18 16.10
C SER A 330 -3.58 -19.33 17.02
N TYR A 331 -3.31 -18.12 16.59
CA TYR A 331 -2.50 -17.13 17.31
C TYR A 331 -3.34 -15.88 17.58
N TYR A 332 -3.21 -15.34 18.78
CA TYR A 332 -3.92 -14.14 19.22
C TYR A 332 -2.91 -13.18 19.84
N GLN A 333 -3.02 -11.89 19.48
CA GLN A 333 -2.21 -10.84 20.07
C GLN A 333 -3.07 -9.62 20.41
N GLN A 334 -2.81 -9.04 21.59
CA GLN A 334 -3.24 -7.70 21.93
C GLN A 334 -2.02 -6.84 22.24
N GLU A 335 -2.00 -5.64 21.71
CA GLU A 335 -0.91 -4.68 21.94
C GLU A 335 -1.51 -3.33 22.35
N TYR A 336 -0.97 -2.77 23.40
CA TYR A 336 -1.23 -1.40 23.86
C TYR A 336 0.06 -0.60 23.71
N TYR A 337 -0.03 0.52 23.05
CA TYR A 337 1.10 1.41 22.80
C TYR A 337 0.76 2.81 23.27
N LEU A 338 1.68 3.44 23.97
CA LEU A 338 1.62 4.84 24.37
C LEU A 338 2.99 5.48 24.19
N SER A 339 3.02 6.66 23.60
CA SER A 339 4.22 7.47 23.43
C SER A 339 3.89 8.93 23.68
N ALA A 340 4.79 9.64 24.36
CA ALA A 340 4.72 11.07 24.56
C ALA A 340 6.10 11.68 24.33
N SER A 341 6.14 12.84 23.70
CA SER A 341 7.36 13.58 23.33
C SER A 341 7.16 15.09 23.48
#